data_4626edb91149ef08ca2c948996a5c35e
#
_entry.id   4626edb91149ef08ca2c948996a5c35e
#
_cell.length_a   1.000
_cell.length_b   1.000
_cell.length_c   1.000
_cell.angle_alpha   90.00
_cell.angle_beta   90.00
_cell.angle_gamma   90.00
#
_symmetry.space_group_name_H-M   'P 1'
#
loop_
_entity.id
_entity.type
_entity.pdbx_description
1 polymer ?
#
loop_
_entity_poly.entity_id
_entity_poly.type
_entity_poly.pdbx_seq_one_letter_code
_entity_poly.pdbx_strand_id
1 'polypeptide(L)'
;MSWNNNESYMRKNIRKTVLLCLAILLMTACVDNQVPPQSKEFIDKYFPQSSIVLVEMDDDDNDGKEYSVLLNDGTKVEFDLQGEWKRVSRKKTGVPSTLVPKPILQYVKTNYPEDVITKLSRKPYGFKIELSNDEDVRFNPQGQFIEKID
;
A
#
# COMPACT_ATOMS: atom_id res chain seq x y z
N MET A 1 -5.50 -58.83 -15.26
CA MET A 1 -4.38 -58.28 -14.47
C MET A 1 -3.94 -56.94 -15.06
N SER A 2 -4.63 -55.82 -14.65
CA SER A 2 -4.23 -54.48 -15.10
C SER A 2 -4.73 -53.39 -14.13
N TRP A 3 -4.43 -53.54 -12.82
CA TRP A 3 -4.87 -52.57 -11.82
C TRP A 3 -3.74 -51.74 -11.19
N ASN A 4 -2.46 -52.09 -11.45
CA ASN A 4 -1.34 -51.43 -10.76
C ASN A 4 -0.81 -50.15 -11.40
N ASN A 5 -1.18 -49.82 -12.65
CA ASN A 5 -0.61 -48.64 -13.32
C ASN A 5 -1.34 -47.33 -12.98
N ASN A 6 -2.60 -47.39 -12.56
CA ASN A 6 -3.39 -46.21 -12.29
C ASN A 6 -3.10 -45.59 -10.92
N GLU A 7 -2.79 -46.43 -9.92
CA GLU A 7 -2.44 -45.94 -8.58
C GLU A 7 -1.06 -45.26 -8.54
N SER A 8 -0.10 -45.78 -9.28
CA SER A 8 1.24 -45.15 -9.32
C SER A 8 1.23 -43.79 -10.03
N TYR A 9 0.37 -43.67 -11.07
CA TYR A 9 0.21 -42.44 -11.82
C TYR A 9 -0.51 -41.37 -10.98
N MET A 10 -1.56 -41.74 -10.24
CA MET A 10 -2.26 -40.83 -9.33
C MET A 10 -1.38 -40.38 -8.19
N ARG A 11 -0.60 -41.27 -7.58
CA ARG A 11 0.33 -40.90 -6.47
C ARG A 11 1.45 -39.95 -6.94
N LYS A 12 1.96 -40.11 -8.17
CA LYS A 12 2.96 -39.19 -8.76
C LYS A 12 2.38 -37.80 -9.02
N ASN A 13 1.13 -37.73 -9.49
CA ASN A 13 0.49 -36.45 -9.78
C ASN A 13 0.10 -35.71 -8.50
N ILE A 14 -0.43 -36.42 -7.49
CA ILE A 14 -0.72 -35.83 -6.17
C ILE A 14 0.54 -35.27 -5.52
N ARG A 15 1.68 -35.99 -5.57
CA ARG A 15 2.96 -35.50 -5.05
C ARG A 15 3.46 -34.25 -5.78
N LYS A 16 3.30 -34.16 -7.11
CA LYS A 16 3.67 -32.98 -7.89
C LYS A 16 2.76 -31.78 -7.56
N THR A 17 1.46 -32.02 -7.39
CA THR A 17 0.50 -30.97 -7.04
C THR A 17 0.73 -30.44 -5.61
N VAL A 18 0.99 -31.32 -4.65
CA VAL A 18 1.32 -30.95 -3.27
C VAL A 18 2.64 -30.18 -3.19
N LEU A 19 3.68 -30.62 -3.94
CA LEU A 19 4.95 -29.89 -4.03
C LEU A 19 4.79 -28.51 -4.69
N LEU A 20 3.94 -28.39 -5.71
CA LEU A 20 3.67 -27.12 -6.37
C LEU A 20 2.91 -26.16 -5.43
N CYS A 21 1.92 -26.66 -4.69
CA CYS A 21 1.19 -25.86 -3.70
C CYS A 21 2.11 -25.43 -2.52
N LEU A 22 3.03 -26.30 -2.08
CA LEU A 22 3.99 -25.97 -1.03
C LEU A 22 5.01 -24.91 -1.50
N ALA A 23 5.42 -24.94 -2.77
CA ALA A 23 6.31 -23.93 -3.35
C ALA A 23 5.65 -22.56 -3.46
N ILE A 24 4.33 -22.51 -3.76
CA ILE A 24 3.56 -21.26 -3.80
C ILE A 24 3.40 -20.66 -2.40
N LEU A 25 3.19 -21.50 -1.37
CA LEU A 25 3.12 -21.02 0.03
C LEU A 25 4.45 -20.46 0.55
N LEU A 26 5.59 -20.93 0.06
CA LEU A 26 6.91 -20.43 0.44
C LEU A 26 7.25 -19.09 -0.22
N MET A 27 6.63 -18.74 -1.35
CA MET A 27 6.89 -17.47 -2.04
C MET A 27 6.21 -16.27 -1.37
N THR A 28 5.11 -16.47 -0.64
CA THR A 28 4.44 -15.37 0.08
C THR A 28 5.18 -14.91 1.33
N ALA A 29 6.03 -15.73 1.92
CA ALA A 29 6.82 -15.38 3.11
C ALA A 29 8.05 -14.50 2.80
N CYS A 30 8.48 -14.38 1.53
CA CYS A 30 9.68 -13.61 1.17
C CYS A 30 9.42 -12.11 0.94
N VAL A 31 8.19 -11.70 0.62
CA VAL A 31 7.86 -10.30 0.32
C VAL A 31 7.81 -9.45 1.59
N ASP A 32 7.35 -10.05 2.68
CA ASP A 32 7.15 -9.38 3.98
C ASP A 32 8.47 -8.94 4.67
N ASN A 33 9.60 -9.57 4.31
CA ASN A 33 10.94 -9.27 4.86
C ASN A 33 11.73 -8.23 4.05
N GLN A 34 11.14 -7.66 2.99
CA GLN A 34 11.83 -6.70 2.11
C GLN A 34 11.67 -5.25 2.55
N VAL A 35 10.79 -4.98 3.51
CA VAL A 35 10.55 -3.63 4.04
C VAL A 35 11.04 -3.51 5.48
N PRO A 36 11.44 -2.31 5.94
CA PRO A 36 11.74 -2.08 7.35
C PRO A 36 10.58 -2.50 8.27
N PRO A 37 10.85 -3.02 9.48
CA PRO A 37 9.80 -3.45 10.42
C PRO A 37 8.74 -2.36 10.70
N GLN A 38 9.14 -1.10 10.75
CA GLN A 38 8.27 0.04 10.97
C GLN A 38 7.25 0.23 9.84
N SER A 39 7.65 -0.03 8.58
CA SER A 39 6.72 -0.01 7.44
C SER A 39 5.66 -1.10 7.56
N LYS A 40 6.05 -2.28 8.04
CA LYS A 40 5.11 -3.38 8.27
C LYS A 40 4.12 -3.03 9.38
N GLU A 41 4.57 -2.49 10.51
CA GLU A 41 3.71 -2.03 11.60
C GLU A 41 2.71 -0.97 11.12
N PHE A 42 3.14 -0.06 10.26
CA PHE A 42 2.25 0.93 9.64
C PHE A 42 1.17 0.26 8.79
N ILE A 43 1.54 -0.69 7.93
CA ILE A 43 0.60 -1.41 7.07
C ILE A 43 -0.41 -2.20 7.92
N ASP A 44 0.06 -2.97 8.90
CA ASP A 44 -0.80 -3.75 9.80
C ASP A 44 -1.80 -2.87 10.57
N LYS A 45 -1.37 -1.66 10.97
CA LYS A 45 -2.21 -0.71 11.69
C LYS A 45 -3.28 -0.06 10.84
N TYR A 46 -2.94 0.40 9.64
CA TYR A 46 -3.86 1.20 8.81
C TYR A 46 -4.56 0.39 7.72
N PHE A 47 -4.04 -0.79 7.39
CA PHE A 47 -4.54 -1.70 6.35
C PHE A 47 -4.60 -3.16 6.84
N PRO A 48 -5.26 -3.43 8.00
CA PRO A 48 -5.20 -4.74 8.67
C PRO A 48 -5.83 -5.88 7.86
N GLN A 49 -6.60 -5.58 6.82
CA GLN A 49 -7.25 -6.58 5.95
C GLN A 49 -6.51 -6.75 4.61
N SER A 50 -5.42 -6.02 4.42
CA SER A 50 -4.65 -6.05 3.17
C SER A 50 -3.33 -6.79 3.38
N SER A 51 -2.82 -7.37 2.30
CA SER A 51 -1.52 -8.05 2.28
C SER A 51 -0.60 -7.39 1.24
N ILE A 52 0.70 -7.41 1.51
CA ILE A 52 1.72 -6.93 0.58
C ILE A 52 1.78 -7.89 -0.61
N VAL A 53 1.68 -7.36 -1.82
CA VAL A 53 1.80 -8.13 -3.07
C VAL A 53 3.05 -7.79 -3.86
N LEU A 54 3.61 -6.59 -3.67
CA LEU A 54 4.84 -6.16 -4.33
C LEU A 54 5.57 -5.16 -3.45
N VAL A 55 6.89 -5.28 -3.40
CA VAL A 55 7.80 -4.30 -2.82
C VAL A 55 8.85 -3.96 -3.87
N GLU A 56 8.98 -2.69 -4.18
CA GLU A 56 10.00 -2.15 -5.07
C GLU A 56 10.83 -1.11 -4.32
N MET A 57 12.09 -0.97 -4.70
CA MET A 57 12.93 0.13 -4.26
C MET A 57 13.04 1.12 -5.41
N ASP A 58 12.44 2.27 -5.25
CA ASP A 58 12.50 3.36 -6.21
C ASP A 58 13.63 4.34 -5.83
N ASP A 59 14.29 4.90 -6.82
CA ASP A 59 15.28 5.98 -6.67
C ASP A 59 14.69 7.21 -7.36
N ASP A 60 13.99 8.05 -6.57
CA ASP A 60 13.39 9.28 -7.07
C ASP A 60 14.43 10.41 -6.99
N ASP A 61 14.74 11.02 -8.14
CA ASP A 61 15.71 12.13 -8.25
C ASP A 61 15.40 13.31 -7.30
N ASN A 62 14.13 13.49 -6.90
CA ASN A 62 13.70 14.59 -6.05
C ASN A 62 13.54 14.21 -4.57
N ASP A 63 13.11 12.99 -4.29
CA ASP A 63 12.75 12.52 -2.94
C ASP A 63 13.75 11.46 -2.40
N GLY A 64 14.77 11.06 -3.22
CA GLY A 64 15.78 10.04 -2.88
C GLY A 64 15.23 8.62 -2.91
N LYS A 65 16.00 7.66 -2.38
CA LYS A 65 15.59 6.26 -2.34
C LYS A 65 14.41 6.04 -1.42
N GLU A 66 13.44 5.24 -1.89
CA GLU A 66 12.25 4.91 -1.13
C GLU A 66 11.78 3.48 -1.42
N TYR A 67 11.05 2.90 -0.46
CA TYR A 67 10.33 1.66 -0.66
C TYR A 67 8.92 1.97 -1.16
N SER A 68 8.56 1.36 -2.28
CA SER A 68 7.20 1.39 -2.84
C SER A 68 6.53 0.03 -2.56
N VAL A 69 5.46 0.06 -1.77
CA VAL A 69 4.72 -1.14 -1.36
C VAL A 69 3.33 -1.12 -1.96
N LEU A 70 2.99 -2.15 -2.74
CA LEU A 70 1.66 -2.36 -3.29
C LEU A 70 0.92 -3.39 -2.46
N LEU A 71 -0.31 -3.07 -2.06
CA LEU A 71 -1.22 -3.98 -1.35
C LEU A 71 -2.23 -4.61 -2.31
N ASN A 72 -2.78 -5.77 -1.92
CA ASN A 72 -3.73 -6.54 -2.73
C ASN A 72 -5.05 -5.81 -3.04
N ASP A 73 -5.39 -4.75 -2.28
CA ASP A 73 -6.56 -3.90 -2.54
C ASP A 73 -6.26 -2.74 -3.51
N GLY A 74 -5.03 -2.66 -4.03
CA GLY A 74 -4.54 -1.61 -4.93
C GLY A 74 -4.04 -0.36 -4.21
N THR A 75 -3.93 -0.38 -2.87
CA THR A 75 -3.27 0.69 -2.12
C THR A 75 -1.77 0.67 -2.39
N LYS A 76 -1.19 1.81 -2.70
CA LYS A 76 0.27 2.01 -2.77
C LYS A 76 0.72 2.84 -1.57
N VAL A 77 1.73 2.37 -0.86
CA VAL A 77 2.36 3.11 0.24
C VAL A 77 3.84 3.27 -0.05
N GLU A 78 4.34 4.48 0.08
CA GLU A 78 5.75 4.80 -0.08
C GLU A 78 6.36 5.15 1.26
N PHE A 79 7.54 4.59 1.54
CA PHE A 79 8.28 4.76 2.78
C PHE A 79 9.71 5.21 2.47
N ASP A 80 10.30 5.97 3.37
CA ASP A 80 11.74 6.21 3.32
C ASP A 80 12.54 4.95 3.73
N LEU A 81 13.87 5.04 3.67
CA LEU A 81 14.77 3.93 4.03
C LEU A 81 14.68 3.55 5.52
N GLN A 82 14.17 4.43 6.38
CA GLN A 82 13.95 4.19 7.80
C GLN A 82 12.59 3.53 8.08
N GLY A 83 11.72 3.46 7.06
CA GLY A 83 10.37 2.89 7.17
C GLY A 83 9.30 3.90 7.60
N GLU A 84 9.61 5.20 7.61
CA GLU A 84 8.61 6.25 7.79
C GLU A 84 7.81 6.44 6.50
N TRP A 85 6.48 6.50 6.62
CA TRP A 85 5.64 6.69 5.45
C TRP A 85 5.77 8.11 4.88
N LYS A 86 5.86 8.19 3.56
CA LYS A 86 5.95 9.43 2.78
C LYS A 86 4.65 9.73 2.03
N ARG A 87 4.05 8.67 1.44
CA ARG A 87 2.85 8.79 0.60
C ARG A 87 1.96 7.57 0.72
N VAL A 88 0.65 7.80 0.75
CA VAL A 88 -0.38 6.77 0.63
C VAL A 88 -1.30 7.13 -0.52
N SER A 89 -1.50 6.21 -1.46
CA SER A 89 -2.41 6.35 -2.60
C SER A 89 -3.44 5.23 -2.58
N ARG A 90 -4.73 5.57 -2.60
CA ARG A 90 -5.84 4.61 -2.58
C ARG A 90 -7.02 5.16 -3.39
N LYS A 91 -6.95 4.96 -4.72
CA LYS A 91 -7.88 5.59 -5.67
C LYS A 91 -9.33 5.10 -5.55
N LYS A 92 -9.55 3.82 -5.22
CA LYS A 92 -10.90 3.22 -5.25
C LYS A 92 -11.78 3.61 -4.07
N THR A 93 -11.24 3.69 -2.87
CA THR A 93 -12.01 3.86 -1.63
C THR A 93 -11.55 5.03 -0.79
N GLY A 94 -10.55 5.76 -1.26
CA GLY A 94 -9.92 6.85 -0.52
C GLY A 94 -8.98 6.39 0.58
N VAL A 95 -8.11 7.29 1.01
CA VAL A 95 -7.16 7.10 2.11
C VAL A 95 -7.94 6.97 3.43
N PRO A 96 -7.58 6.04 4.35
CA PRO A 96 -8.24 5.91 5.63
C PRO A 96 -8.26 7.24 6.40
N SER A 97 -9.44 7.65 6.87
CA SER A 97 -9.60 8.92 7.61
C SER A 97 -8.77 8.96 8.91
N THR A 98 -8.46 7.80 9.48
CA THR A 98 -7.59 7.67 10.67
C THR A 98 -6.14 8.08 10.41
N LEU A 99 -5.71 8.09 9.15
CA LEU A 99 -4.38 8.51 8.73
C LEU A 99 -4.30 10.01 8.45
N VAL A 100 -5.43 10.63 8.11
CA VAL A 100 -5.48 12.05 7.71
C VAL A 100 -5.61 12.95 8.94
N PRO A 101 -4.81 14.03 9.07
CA PRO A 101 -4.99 15.01 10.15
C PRO A 101 -6.41 15.58 10.20
N LYS A 102 -6.99 15.71 11.40
CA LYS A 102 -8.36 16.19 11.59
C LYS A 102 -8.67 17.52 10.90
N PRO A 103 -7.79 18.55 10.94
CA PRO A 103 -8.04 19.82 10.24
C PRO A 103 -8.18 19.66 8.73
N ILE A 104 -7.39 18.76 8.12
CA ILE A 104 -7.48 18.45 6.68
C ILE A 104 -8.81 17.76 6.36
N LEU A 105 -9.24 16.78 7.17
CA LEU A 105 -10.55 16.14 7.00
C LEU A 105 -11.69 17.17 7.09
N GLN A 106 -11.63 18.10 8.05
CA GLN A 106 -12.61 19.14 8.20
C GLN A 106 -12.66 20.09 7.00
N TYR A 107 -11.49 20.48 6.49
CA TYR A 107 -11.37 21.30 5.29
C TYR A 107 -12.01 20.62 4.07
N VAL A 108 -11.66 19.34 3.83
CA VAL A 108 -12.21 18.57 2.69
C VAL A 108 -13.72 18.42 2.84
N LYS A 109 -14.23 18.05 4.00
CA LYS A 109 -15.68 17.93 4.25
C LYS A 109 -16.46 19.23 3.98
N THR A 110 -15.84 20.37 4.26
CA THR A 110 -16.49 21.69 4.09
C THR A 110 -16.44 22.18 2.65
N ASN A 111 -15.31 21.99 1.97
CA ASN A 111 -15.07 22.60 0.65
C ASN A 111 -15.27 21.61 -0.50
N TYR A 112 -15.20 20.30 -0.24
CA TYR A 112 -15.27 19.21 -1.22
C TYR A 112 -16.15 18.06 -0.67
N PRO A 113 -17.43 18.32 -0.37
CA PRO A 113 -18.29 17.35 0.33
C PRO A 113 -18.55 16.05 -0.45
N GLU A 114 -18.43 16.09 -1.77
CA GLU A 114 -18.62 14.94 -2.67
C GLU A 114 -17.32 14.19 -2.98
N ASP A 115 -16.18 14.73 -2.58
CA ASP A 115 -14.88 14.18 -2.91
C ASP A 115 -14.25 13.40 -1.76
N VAL A 116 -13.40 12.44 -2.11
CA VAL A 116 -12.57 11.69 -1.17
C VAL A 116 -11.10 11.97 -1.42
N ILE A 117 -10.29 11.87 -0.37
CA ILE A 117 -8.83 11.98 -0.47
C ILE A 117 -8.30 10.68 -1.08
N THR A 118 -7.81 10.72 -2.31
CA THR A 118 -7.25 9.57 -3.03
C THR A 118 -5.76 9.40 -2.78
N LYS A 119 -5.07 10.48 -2.41
CA LYS A 119 -3.64 10.48 -2.07
C LYS A 119 -3.36 11.43 -0.92
N LEU A 120 -2.51 11.00 0.01
CA LEU A 120 -1.97 11.80 1.10
C LEU A 120 -0.45 11.70 1.07
N SER A 121 0.25 12.83 1.02
CA SER A 121 1.70 12.89 1.03
C SER A 121 2.20 13.78 2.17
N ARG A 122 3.25 13.32 2.86
CA ARG A 122 4.07 14.18 3.74
C ARG A 122 5.10 14.92 2.88
N LYS A 123 5.26 16.20 3.13
CA LYS A 123 6.22 17.07 2.46
C LYS A 123 6.93 17.95 3.50
N PRO A 124 8.09 18.53 3.19
CA PRO A 124 8.78 19.41 4.15
C PRO A 124 7.93 20.58 4.66
N TYR A 125 7.00 21.07 3.85
CA TYR A 125 6.07 22.15 4.22
C TYR A 125 4.82 21.69 4.98
N GLY A 126 4.60 20.38 5.16
CA GLY A 126 3.44 19.80 5.80
C GLY A 126 2.82 18.65 5.00
N PHE A 127 1.63 18.85 4.42
CA PHE A 127 0.90 17.81 3.69
C PHE A 127 0.44 18.27 2.31
N LYS A 128 0.36 17.33 1.39
CA LYS A 128 -0.32 17.46 0.10
C LYS A 128 -1.36 16.35 -0.01
N ILE A 129 -2.57 16.70 -0.40
CA ILE A 129 -3.61 15.73 -0.76
C ILE A 129 -3.96 15.84 -2.23
N GLU A 130 -4.42 14.72 -2.81
CA GLU A 130 -5.11 14.65 -4.09
C GLU A 130 -6.53 14.17 -3.83
N LEU A 131 -7.50 14.82 -4.41
CA LEU A 131 -8.92 14.50 -4.30
C LEU A 131 -9.39 13.61 -5.46
N SER A 132 -10.60 13.06 -5.35
CA SER A 132 -11.19 12.20 -6.39
C SER A 132 -11.52 12.95 -7.70
N ASN A 133 -11.61 14.27 -7.65
CA ASN A 133 -11.77 15.14 -8.83
C ASN A 133 -10.43 15.61 -9.44
N ASP A 134 -9.31 14.96 -9.05
CA ASP A 134 -7.93 15.24 -9.48
C ASP A 134 -7.38 16.62 -9.01
N GLU A 135 -8.06 17.30 -8.07
CA GLU A 135 -7.52 18.51 -7.46
C GLU A 135 -6.47 18.20 -6.40
N ASP A 136 -5.40 18.99 -6.40
CA ASP A 136 -4.32 18.95 -5.43
C ASP A 136 -4.40 20.12 -4.44
N VAL A 137 -4.28 19.83 -3.14
CA VAL A 137 -4.35 20.87 -2.08
C VAL A 137 -3.17 20.71 -1.12
N ARG A 138 -2.53 21.84 -0.77
CA ARG A 138 -1.43 21.90 0.20
C ARG A 138 -1.88 22.40 1.56
N PHE A 139 -1.28 21.82 2.59
CA PHE A 139 -1.51 22.18 3.99
C PHE A 139 -0.17 22.29 4.73
N ASN A 140 -0.13 23.17 5.74
CA ASN A 140 1.01 23.27 6.64
C ASN A 140 1.08 22.05 7.60
N PRO A 141 2.12 21.93 8.44
CA PRO A 141 2.25 20.82 9.39
C PRO A 141 1.11 20.70 10.40
N GLN A 142 0.37 21.79 10.67
CA GLN A 142 -0.79 21.83 11.55
C GLN A 142 -2.09 21.45 10.81
N GLY A 143 -2.01 21.16 9.50
CA GLY A 143 -3.17 20.82 8.66
C GLY A 143 -4.00 22.02 8.24
N GLN A 144 -3.46 23.23 8.31
CA GLN A 144 -4.13 24.44 7.83
C GLN A 144 -3.89 24.61 6.33
N PHE A 145 -4.91 25.02 5.60
CA PHE A 145 -4.86 25.25 4.16
C PHE A 145 -3.77 26.28 3.79
N ILE A 146 -2.99 25.98 2.76
CA ILE A 146 -2.02 26.90 2.16
C ILE A 146 -2.52 27.36 0.80
N GLU A 147 -2.71 26.42 -0.12
CA GLU A 147 -3.10 26.71 -1.49
C GLU A 147 -3.70 25.49 -2.20
N LYS A 148 -4.48 25.75 -3.24
CA LYS A 148 -4.85 24.78 -4.27
C LYS A 148 -3.77 24.83 -5.35
N ILE A 149 -3.43 23.66 -5.89
CA ILE A 149 -2.45 23.54 -6.99
C ILE A 149 -3.24 23.21 -8.25
N ASP A 150 -3.16 24.07 -9.24
CA ASP A 150 -3.73 23.85 -10.59
C ASP A 150 -2.81 22.97 -11.45
#